data_3fe05456c8c6edf0ff0bee0474b2230f
#
_entry.id   3fe05456c8c6edf0ff0bee0474b2230f
#
_cell.length_a   1.000
_cell.length_b   1.000
_cell.length_c   1.000
_cell.angle_alpha   90.00
_cell.angle_beta   90.00
_cell.angle_gamma   90.00
#
_symmetry.space_group_name_H-M   'P 1'
#
loop_
_entity.id
_entity.type
_entity.pdbx_description
1 polymer ?
#
loop_
_entity_poly.entity_id
_entity_poly.type
_entity_poly.pdbx_seq_one_letter_code
_entity_poly.pdbx_strand_id
1 'polypeptide(L)' 'AKNTLANVERPDAYTDYLMAVLGARTNNSSMVTSSLKSAVAKDSSLAKKAATDLEFAKYFTNADFMNIIK' A
#
# COMPACT_ATOMS: atom_id res chain seq x y z
N ALA A 1 -7.57 -13.98 16.43
CA ALA A 1 -6.13 -13.97 16.57
C ALA A 1 -5.45 -14.74 15.46
N LYS A 2 -6.04 -15.78 15.04
CA LYS A 2 -5.44 -16.59 14.02
C LYS A 2 -5.38 -15.89 12.69
N ASN A 3 -6.36 -15.10 12.41
CA ASN A 3 -6.39 -14.38 11.16
C ASN A 3 -5.22 -13.45 11.02
N THR A 4 -4.73 -12.98 12.13
CA THR A 4 -3.61 -12.10 12.14
C THR A 4 -2.38 -12.78 11.57
N LEU A 5 -2.31 -14.08 11.73
CA LEU A 5 -1.16 -14.84 11.28
C LEU A 5 -0.99 -14.77 9.77
N ALA A 6 -2.07 -14.71 9.05
CA ALA A 6 -1.98 -14.63 7.61
C ALA A 6 -1.23 -13.38 7.18
N ASN A 7 -1.41 -12.31 7.92
CA ASN A 7 -0.73 -11.06 7.61
C ASN A 7 0.75 -11.13 7.89
N VAL A 8 1.11 -11.96 8.84
CA VAL A 8 2.51 -12.06 9.24
C VAL A 8 3.35 -12.80 8.22
N GLU A 9 2.71 -13.56 7.35
CA GLU A 9 3.45 -14.30 6.34
C GLU A 9 4.28 -13.42 5.44
N ARG A 10 3.89 -12.16 5.30
CA ARG A 10 4.59 -11.22 4.44
C ARG A 10 4.89 -9.94 5.19
N PRO A 11 5.67 -10.02 6.26
CA PRO A 11 5.93 -8.82 7.06
C PRO A 11 6.64 -7.71 6.28
N ASP A 12 7.49 -8.07 5.32
CA ASP A 12 8.18 -7.07 4.51
C ASP A 12 7.21 -6.30 3.65
N ALA A 13 6.27 -7.01 3.05
CA ALA A 13 5.26 -6.37 2.20
C ALA A 13 4.40 -5.42 3.04
N TYR A 14 4.00 -5.87 4.22
CA TYR A 14 3.18 -5.05 5.08
C TYR A 14 3.93 -3.82 5.58
N THR A 15 5.21 -3.98 5.88
CA THR A 15 6.05 -2.86 6.27
C THR A 15 6.09 -1.80 5.17
N ASP A 16 6.27 -2.23 3.93
CA ASP A 16 6.25 -1.31 2.80
C ASP A 16 4.89 -0.62 2.68
N TYR A 17 3.81 -1.38 2.91
CA TYR A 17 2.48 -0.82 2.86
C TYR A 17 2.32 0.30 3.90
N LEU A 18 2.80 0.06 5.11
CA LEU A 18 2.74 1.06 6.16
C LEU A 18 3.58 2.30 5.83
N MET A 19 4.69 2.11 5.14
CA MET A 19 5.48 3.24 4.68
C MET A 19 4.71 4.06 3.66
N ALA A 20 3.94 3.39 2.81
CA ALA A 20 3.09 4.10 1.86
C ALA A 20 2.02 4.92 2.59
N VAL A 21 1.43 4.35 3.64
CA VAL A 21 0.45 5.07 4.45
C VAL A 21 1.09 6.30 5.08
N LEU A 22 2.29 6.14 5.59
CA LEU A 22 3.02 7.26 6.18
C LEU A 22 3.27 8.35 5.14
N GLY A 23 3.65 7.94 3.92
CA GLY A 23 3.83 8.90 2.84
C GLY A 23 2.56 9.66 2.54
N ALA A 24 1.41 8.96 2.56
CA ALA A 24 0.13 9.61 2.31
C ALA A 24 -0.19 10.63 3.39
N ARG A 25 0.13 10.32 4.63
CA ARG A 25 -0.15 11.22 5.75
C ARG A 25 0.75 12.44 5.74
N THR A 26 1.94 12.32 5.17
CA THR A 26 2.87 13.43 5.10
C THR A 26 2.88 14.12 3.74
N ASN A 27 1.93 13.75 2.88
CA ASN A 27 1.81 14.32 1.52
C ASN A 27 3.05 14.07 0.67
N ASN A 28 3.68 12.93 0.88
CA ASN A 28 4.87 12.55 0.12
C ASN A 28 4.48 11.53 -0.94
N SER A 29 4.05 12.01 -2.10
CA SER A 29 3.54 11.11 -3.14
C SER A 29 4.60 10.16 -3.67
N SER A 30 5.85 10.60 -3.75
CA SER A 30 6.93 9.71 -4.18
C SER A 30 7.07 8.53 -3.25
N MET A 31 6.98 8.78 -1.94
CA MET A 31 7.07 7.74 -0.95
C MET A 31 5.88 6.79 -1.05
N VAL A 32 4.68 7.34 -1.28
CA VAL A 32 3.48 6.53 -1.43
C VAL A 32 3.64 5.57 -2.60
N THR A 33 3.97 6.07 -3.77
CA THR A 33 4.05 5.22 -4.96
C THR A 33 5.20 4.24 -4.86
N SER A 34 6.35 4.68 -4.40
CA SER A 34 7.52 3.83 -4.28
C SER A 34 7.28 2.69 -3.28
N SER A 35 6.80 3.03 -2.10
CA SER A 35 6.56 2.04 -1.06
C SER A 35 5.43 1.10 -1.43
N LEU A 36 4.35 1.64 -1.98
CA LEU A 36 3.20 0.82 -2.37
C LEU A 36 3.57 -0.14 -3.50
N LYS A 37 4.35 0.33 -4.46
CA LYS A 37 4.79 -0.52 -5.55
C LYS A 37 5.58 -1.71 -5.01
N SER A 38 6.47 -1.44 -4.07
CA SER A 38 7.26 -2.50 -3.44
C SER A 38 6.37 -3.47 -2.68
N ALA A 39 5.41 -2.94 -1.93
CA ALA A 39 4.49 -3.78 -1.15
C ALA A 39 3.69 -4.70 -2.06
N VAL A 40 3.14 -4.16 -3.14
CA VAL A 40 2.33 -4.93 -4.07
C VAL A 40 3.17 -5.97 -4.80
N ALA A 41 4.42 -5.64 -5.10
CA ALA A 41 5.32 -6.59 -5.74
C ALA A 41 5.57 -7.81 -4.86
N LYS A 42 5.57 -7.61 -3.55
CA LYS A 42 5.78 -8.70 -2.60
C LYS A 42 4.49 -9.42 -2.26
N ASP A 43 3.38 -8.69 -2.23
CA ASP A 43 2.08 -9.27 -1.88
C ASP A 43 0.99 -8.54 -2.67
N SER A 44 0.56 -9.15 -3.76
CA SER A 44 -0.39 -8.51 -4.67
C SER A 44 -1.74 -8.24 -4.02
N SER A 45 -2.07 -8.93 -2.93
CA SER A 45 -3.35 -8.68 -2.26
C SER A 45 -3.40 -7.27 -1.66
N LEU A 46 -2.24 -6.66 -1.43
CA LEU A 46 -2.20 -5.31 -0.91
C LEU A 46 -2.68 -4.28 -1.92
N ALA A 47 -2.66 -4.62 -3.20
CA ALA A 47 -3.22 -3.73 -4.22
C ALA A 47 -4.72 -3.53 -3.99
N LYS A 48 -5.42 -4.61 -3.70
CA LYS A 48 -6.85 -4.52 -3.43
C LYS A 48 -7.12 -3.76 -2.14
N LYS A 49 -6.29 -3.98 -1.14
CA LYS A 49 -6.43 -3.28 0.13
C LYS A 49 -6.24 -1.78 -0.08
N ALA A 50 -5.22 -1.40 -0.84
CA ALA A 50 -4.96 0.02 -1.10
C ALA A 50 -6.09 0.67 -1.90
N ALA A 51 -6.70 -0.09 -2.80
CA ALA A 51 -7.77 0.44 -3.65
C ALA A 51 -9.00 0.85 -2.85
N THR A 52 -9.16 0.31 -1.66
CA THR A 52 -10.31 0.62 -0.81
C THR A 52 -9.91 1.32 0.49
N ASP A 53 -8.62 1.59 0.67
CA ASP A 53 -8.12 2.17 1.91
C ASP A 53 -8.26 3.69 1.85
N LEU A 54 -9.01 4.24 2.79
CA LEU A 54 -9.25 5.68 2.82
C LEU A 54 -7.98 6.48 3.08
N GLU A 55 -6.93 5.85 3.60
CA GLU A 55 -5.66 6.53 3.77
C GLU A 55 -5.12 7.02 2.44
N PHE A 56 -5.49 6.37 1.35
CA PHE A 56 -5.03 6.72 0.01
C PHE A 56 -6.11 7.41 -0.82
N ALA A 57 -7.17 7.89 -0.19
CA ALA A 57 -8.29 8.46 -0.92
C ALA A 57 -7.87 9.57 -1.87
N LYS A 58 -6.96 10.43 -1.44
CA LYS A 58 -6.54 11.53 -2.28
C LYS A 58 -5.65 11.09 -3.44
N TYR A 59 -5.20 9.86 -3.42
CA TYR A 59 -4.38 9.32 -4.50
C TYR A 59 -5.18 8.47 -5.48
N PHE A 60 -6.48 8.30 -5.24
CA PHE A 60 -7.30 7.50 -6.14
C PHE A 60 -7.38 8.07 -7.55
N THR A 61 -7.06 9.34 -7.73
CA THR A 61 -7.01 9.96 -9.04
C THR A 61 -5.59 10.10 -9.57
N ASN A 62 -4.61 9.63 -8.82
CA ASN A 62 -3.21 9.71 -9.22
C ASN A 62 -2.90 8.55 -10.17
N ALA A 63 -2.39 8.86 -11.36
CA ALA A 63 -2.14 7.85 -12.38
C ALA A 63 -1.14 6.79 -11.91
N ASP A 64 -0.07 7.22 -11.25
CA ASP A 64 0.94 6.28 -10.79
C ASP A 64 0.38 5.34 -9.75
N PHE A 65 -0.42 5.88 -8.83
CA PHE A 65 -1.06 5.07 -7.81
C PHE A 65 -2.01 4.07 -8.45
N MET A 66 -2.82 4.50 -9.38
CA MET A 66 -3.78 3.63 -10.05
C MET A 66 -3.08 2.52 -10.81
N ASN A 67 -1.94 2.81 -11.41
CA ASN A 67 -1.17 1.79 -12.11
C ASN A 67 -0.66 0.72 -11.17
N ILE A 68 -0.32 1.10 -9.95
CA ILE A 68 0.20 0.15 -8.96
C ILE A 68 -0.88 -0.80 -8.49
N ILE A 69 -2.10 -0.30 -8.29
CA ILE A 69 -3.19 -1.09 -7.71
C ILE A 69 -4.07 -1.80 -8.73
N LYS A 70 -3.74 -1.70 -9.97
CA LYS A 70 -4.53 -2.35 -11.01
C LYS A 70 -4.66 -3.83 -10.82
#